data_eeaf4071eaa3deb585abb27ae4c6e9f0
#
_entry.id   eeaf4071eaa3deb585abb27ae4c6e9f0
#
_cell.length_a   1.000
_cell.length_b   1.000
_cell.length_c   1.000
_cell.angle_alpha   90.00
_cell.angle_beta   90.00
_cell.angle_gamma   90.00
#
_symmetry.space_group_name_H-M   'P 1'
#
loop_
_entity.id
_entity.type
_entity.pdbx_description
1 polymer ?
#
loop_
_entity_poly.entity_id
_entity_poly.type
_entity_poly.pdbx_seq_one_letter_code
_entity_poly.pdbx_strand_id
1 'polypeptide(L)'
;MLNDIFFSVIIPNYNNSEWLPKSINSILKQTFSNYEIIIVDDCSTDNSIEIIKKYDKIKLIQCKNKAFNGGSRNIGLKKAQGQYVLFLDSDDWFYDENCFQKIYNTIIENNKPDCISLSYNCLIGNNQSFQSLIRNTPQILVSSVFVACWTKCIKKELIQFFPENTLMEDVVQHIAQCDKINTIVSINEPIIVWNRNNINSCSRIENQNLQKGKWQSSMYRYAADLMDLECEHSYCEEHRKWRLSVVLNNIKEGKYIQ
;
A
#
# COMPACT_ATOMS: atom_id res chain seq x y z
N MET A 1 27.90 1.80 -16.39
CA MET A 1 26.87 2.57 -15.65
C MET A 1 25.85 1.54 -15.19
N LEU A 2 25.71 1.35 -13.88
CA LEU A 2 24.61 0.53 -13.34
C LEU A 2 23.32 1.22 -13.77
N ASN A 3 22.45 0.51 -14.50
CA ASN A 3 21.12 1.05 -14.83
C ASN A 3 20.39 1.21 -13.51
N ASP A 4 20.32 2.44 -13.00
CA ASP A 4 19.57 2.74 -11.77
C ASP A 4 18.10 2.37 -11.99
N ILE A 5 17.61 1.41 -11.23
CA ILE A 5 16.21 0.97 -11.29
C ILE A 5 15.32 2.18 -10.98
N PHE A 6 14.28 2.40 -11.80
CA PHE A 6 13.39 3.54 -11.61
C PHE A 6 12.26 3.23 -10.63
N PHE A 7 11.55 2.10 -10.82
CA PHE A 7 10.49 1.66 -9.92
C PHE A 7 10.85 0.39 -9.16
N SER A 8 10.58 0.34 -7.86
CA SER A 8 10.44 -0.90 -7.10
C SER A 8 8.97 -1.16 -6.82
N VAL A 9 8.44 -2.28 -7.32
CA VAL A 9 7.08 -2.72 -7.01
C VAL A 9 7.16 -3.75 -5.89
N ILE A 10 6.55 -3.45 -4.73
CA ILE A 10 6.57 -4.30 -3.53
C ILE A 10 5.19 -4.91 -3.32
N ILE A 11 5.14 -6.23 -3.27
CA ILE A 11 3.90 -7.00 -3.11
C ILE A 11 4.01 -7.85 -1.83
N PRO A 12 3.29 -7.52 -0.75
CA PRO A 12 3.10 -8.42 0.36
C PRO A 12 2.16 -9.56 -0.06
N ASN A 13 2.52 -10.81 0.22
CA ASN A 13 1.71 -11.96 -0.12
C ASN A 13 1.49 -12.88 1.08
N TYR A 14 0.26 -13.33 1.27
CA TYR A 14 -0.08 -14.39 2.20
C TYR A 14 -1.32 -15.14 1.73
N ASN A 15 -1.16 -16.44 1.42
CA ASN A 15 -2.25 -17.34 1.02
C ASN A 15 -3.16 -16.75 -0.05
N ASN A 16 -2.58 -16.26 -1.15
CA ASN A 16 -3.32 -15.58 -2.20
C ASN A 16 -3.01 -16.15 -3.61
N SER A 17 -2.79 -17.47 -3.68
CA SER A 17 -2.43 -18.18 -4.91
C SER A 17 -3.43 -18.01 -6.05
N GLU A 18 -4.71 -17.75 -5.75
CA GLU A 18 -5.77 -17.53 -6.73
C GLU A 18 -5.56 -16.25 -7.54
N TRP A 19 -5.26 -15.12 -6.88
CA TRP A 19 -5.20 -13.79 -7.49
C TRP A 19 -3.79 -13.37 -7.90
N LEU A 20 -2.79 -13.90 -7.22
CA LEU A 20 -1.38 -13.55 -7.39
C LEU A 20 -0.89 -13.63 -8.86
N PRO A 21 -1.27 -14.62 -9.69
CA PRO A 21 -0.88 -14.64 -11.09
C PRO A 21 -1.37 -13.42 -11.88
N LYS A 22 -2.56 -12.91 -11.58
CA LYS A 22 -3.12 -11.72 -12.23
C LYS A 22 -2.36 -10.47 -11.83
N SER A 23 -2.07 -10.32 -10.54
CA SER A 23 -1.23 -9.24 -10.01
C SER A 23 0.14 -9.21 -10.71
N ILE A 24 0.88 -10.32 -10.69
CA ILE A 24 2.20 -10.46 -11.33
C ILE A 24 2.14 -10.14 -12.83
N ASN A 25 1.21 -10.75 -13.56
CA ASN A 25 1.11 -10.56 -15.00
C ASN A 25 0.77 -9.12 -15.39
N SER A 26 0.05 -8.37 -14.55
CA SER A 26 -0.23 -6.96 -14.79
C SER A 26 1.03 -6.09 -14.77
N ILE A 27 2.03 -6.47 -13.97
CA ILE A 27 3.33 -5.81 -13.90
C ILE A 27 4.21 -6.22 -15.07
N LEU A 28 4.26 -7.51 -15.37
CA LEU A 28 5.11 -8.04 -16.45
C LEU A 28 4.69 -7.56 -17.85
N LYS A 29 3.43 -7.15 -18.02
CA LYS A 29 2.89 -6.59 -19.28
C LYS A 29 3.18 -5.10 -19.44
N GLN A 30 3.75 -4.42 -18.44
CA GLN A 30 4.00 -2.98 -18.54
C GLN A 30 4.97 -2.65 -19.66
N THR A 31 4.64 -1.62 -20.44
CA THR A 31 5.47 -1.13 -21.57
C THR A 31 6.75 -0.45 -21.10
N PHE A 32 6.71 0.20 -19.95
CA PHE A 32 7.91 0.72 -19.29
C PHE A 32 8.68 -0.41 -18.61
N SER A 33 9.97 -0.54 -18.85
CA SER A 33 10.77 -1.72 -18.47
C SER A 33 11.78 -1.52 -17.33
N ASN A 34 12.01 -0.27 -16.90
CA ASN A 34 13.01 0.01 -15.85
C ASN A 34 12.42 -0.11 -14.44
N TYR A 35 12.12 -1.34 -14.04
CA TYR A 35 11.57 -1.66 -12.72
C TYR A 35 12.09 -2.99 -12.19
N GLU A 36 11.92 -3.21 -10.90
CA GLU A 36 12.05 -4.51 -10.22
C GLU A 36 10.74 -4.89 -9.54
N ILE A 37 10.56 -6.21 -9.34
CA ILE A 37 9.41 -6.78 -8.62
C ILE A 37 9.96 -7.49 -7.38
N ILE A 38 9.47 -7.11 -6.20
CA ILE A 38 9.81 -7.72 -4.93
C ILE A 38 8.53 -8.28 -4.31
N ILE A 39 8.42 -9.59 -4.22
CA ILE A 39 7.32 -10.25 -3.52
C ILE A 39 7.83 -10.76 -2.19
N VAL A 40 7.16 -10.35 -1.11
CA VAL A 40 7.46 -10.79 0.25
C VAL A 40 6.35 -11.73 0.69
N ASP A 41 6.69 -13.02 0.75
CA ASP A 41 5.77 -14.06 1.18
C ASP A 41 5.80 -14.21 2.70
N ASP A 42 4.65 -13.96 3.32
CA ASP A 42 4.47 -13.93 4.77
C ASP A 42 4.02 -15.29 5.33
N CYS A 43 4.85 -16.32 5.11
CA CYS A 43 4.60 -17.70 5.55
C CYS A 43 3.32 -18.30 4.94
N SER A 44 3.13 -18.21 3.62
CA SER A 44 2.03 -18.86 2.93
C SER A 44 2.08 -20.38 3.06
N THR A 45 0.90 -20.98 3.15
CA THR A 45 0.68 -22.43 3.21
C THR A 45 -0.05 -22.99 1.99
N ASP A 46 -0.43 -22.10 1.06
CA ASP A 46 -1.02 -22.45 -0.23
C ASP A 46 0.06 -22.54 -1.33
N ASN A 47 -0.35 -22.61 -2.58
CA ASN A 47 0.56 -22.72 -3.74
C ASN A 47 1.23 -21.40 -4.14
N SER A 48 1.17 -20.33 -3.33
CA SER A 48 1.71 -19.01 -3.69
C SER A 48 3.20 -19.07 -4.05
N ILE A 49 4.00 -19.78 -3.24
CA ILE A 49 5.46 -19.88 -3.45
C ILE A 49 5.79 -20.57 -4.78
N GLU A 50 5.11 -21.69 -5.08
CA GLU A 50 5.28 -22.44 -6.33
C GLU A 50 4.88 -21.60 -7.55
N ILE A 51 3.87 -20.76 -7.40
CA ILE A 51 3.44 -19.82 -8.45
C ILE A 51 4.52 -18.77 -8.68
N ILE A 52 5.02 -18.11 -7.63
CA ILE A 52 6.02 -17.05 -7.75
C ILE A 52 7.30 -17.56 -8.41
N LYS A 53 7.74 -18.76 -8.05
CA LYS A 53 8.96 -19.39 -8.59
C LYS A 53 8.92 -19.67 -10.11
N LYS A 54 7.75 -19.59 -10.75
CA LYS A 54 7.62 -19.71 -12.20
C LYS A 54 8.03 -18.45 -12.96
N TYR A 55 8.29 -17.34 -12.25
CA TYR A 55 8.59 -16.04 -12.83
C TYR A 55 10.04 -15.62 -12.49
N ASP A 56 10.93 -15.71 -13.45
CA ASP A 56 12.38 -15.45 -13.27
C ASP A 56 12.70 -13.98 -12.89
N LYS A 57 11.81 -13.04 -13.23
CA LYS A 57 12.02 -11.62 -12.97
C LYS A 57 11.64 -11.16 -11.55
N ILE A 58 11.18 -12.07 -10.70
CA ILE A 58 10.68 -11.73 -9.37
C ILE A 58 11.73 -12.01 -8.32
N LYS A 59 12.00 -11.03 -7.48
CA LYS A 59 12.76 -11.20 -6.24
C LYS A 59 11.83 -11.68 -5.14
N LEU A 60 11.78 -13.00 -4.93
CA LEU A 60 11.01 -13.60 -3.84
C LEU A 60 11.79 -13.53 -2.53
N ILE A 61 11.15 -13.03 -1.48
CA ILE A 61 11.62 -13.05 -0.10
C ILE A 61 10.61 -13.82 0.73
N GLN A 62 11.04 -14.90 1.37
CA GLN A 62 10.18 -15.70 2.25
C GLN A 62 10.46 -15.33 3.71
N CYS A 63 9.44 -14.92 4.44
CA CYS A 63 9.53 -14.64 5.87
C CYS A 63 9.75 -15.93 6.66
N LYS A 64 10.64 -15.88 7.65
CA LYS A 64 10.84 -17.01 8.59
C LYS A 64 9.71 -17.10 9.62
N ASN A 65 9.17 -15.96 9.98
CA ASN A 65 8.07 -15.81 10.94
C ASN A 65 7.05 -14.82 10.35
N LYS A 66 5.81 -14.89 10.83
CA LYS A 66 4.74 -14.01 10.40
C LYS A 66 5.11 -12.55 10.63
N ALA A 67 5.11 -11.75 9.58
CA ALA A 67 5.48 -10.34 9.58
C ALA A 67 4.26 -9.42 9.43
N PHE A 68 3.12 -9.96 8.99
CA PHE A 68 1.92 -9.22 8.60
C PHE A 68 2.18 -8.24 7.44
N ASN A 69 1.16 -7.50 7.01
CA ASN A 69 1.27 -6.63 5.84
C ASN A 69 2.32 -5.53 6.02
N GLY A 70 2.33 -4.83 7.17
CA GLY A 70 3.30 -3.77 7.46
C GLY A 70 4.74 -4.27 7.48
N GLY A 71 5.00 -5.35 8.22
CA GLY A 71 6.32 -5.96 8.28
C GLY A 71 6.80 -6.50 6.94
N SER A 72 5.90 -7.12 6.15
CA SER A 72 6.22 -7.60 4.81
C SER A 72 6.59 -6.45 3.85
N ARG A 73 5.84 -5.33 3.89
CA ARG A 73 6.19 -4.13 3.12
C ARG A 73 7.53 -3.54 3.55
N ASN A 74 7.83 -3.51 4.87
CA ASN A 74 9.12 -3.05 5.39
C ASN A 74 10.29 -3.93 4.92
N ILE A 75 10.11 -5.25 4.89
CA ILE A 75 11.12 -6.20 4.39
C ILE A 75 11.39 -5.92 2.90
N GLY A 76 10.34 -5.75 2.11
CA GLY A 76 10.44 -5.39 0.69
C GLY A 76 11.15 -4.06 0.50
N LEU A 77 10.79 -3.04 1.27
CA LEU A 77 11.35 -1.70 1.21
C LEU A 77 12.86 -1.67 1.50
N LYS A 78 13.33 -2.47 2.47
CA LYS A 78 14.77 -2.64 2.76
C LYS A 78 15.56 -3.24 1.60
N LYS A 79 14.89 -3.92 0.66
CA LYS A 79 15.52 -4.58 -0.52
C LYS A 79 15.28 -3.83 -1.82
N ALA A 80 14.42 -2.83 -1.81
CA ALA A 80 14.11 -1.99 -2.95
C ALA A 80 15.33 -1.16 -3.38
N GLN A 81 15.55 -1.05 -4.70
CA GLN A 81 16.65 -0.29 -5.32
C GLN A 81 16.14 0.85 -6.21
N GLY A 82 14.84 0.86 -6.52
CA GLY A 82 14.21 1.87 -7.36
C GLY A 82 14.23 3.26 -6.75
N GLN A 83 14.24 4.28 -7.61
CA GLN A 83 14.13 5.69 -7.19
C GLN A 83 12.76 5.99 -6.58
N TYR A 84 11.71 5.34 -7.12
CA TYR A 84 10.34 5.42 -6.63
C TYR A 84 9.82 4.04 -6.25
N VAL A 85 8.93 3.99 -5.27
CA VAL A 85 8.31 2.75 -4.80
C VAL A 85 6.81 2.80 -5.05
N LEU A 86 6.30 1.67 -5.54
CA LEU A 86 4.89 1.33 -5.67
C LEU A 86 4.60 0.12 -4.77
N PHE A 87 3.59 0.22 -3.93
CA PHE A 87 3.02 -0.95 -3.26
C PHE A 87 1.84 -1.47 -4.08
N LEU A 88 1.67 -2.78 -4.10
CA LEU A 88 0.52 -3.43 -4.74
C LEU A 88 0.11 -4.62 -3.87
N ASP A 89 -1.16 -4.69 -3.50
CA ASP A 89 -1.67 -5.86 -2.78
C ASP A 89 -1.76 -7.06 -3.74
N SER A 90 -1.51 -8.27 -3.24
CA SER A 90 -1.36 -9.47 -4.08
C SER A 90 -2.66 -9.93 -4.77
N ASP A 91 -3.80 -9.34 -4.43
CA ASP A 91 -5.11 -9.54 -5.05
C ASP A 91 -5.57 -8.38 -5.95
N ASP A 92 -4.73 -7.34 -6.09
CA ASP A 92 -4.95 -6.19 -6.96
C ASP A 92 -4.05 -6.25 -8.20
N TRP A 93 -4.29 -5.39 -9.21
CA TRP A 93 -3.47 -5.34 -10.43
C TRP A 93 -3.46 -3.96 -11.07
N PHE A 94 -2.45 -3.69 -11.90
CA PHE A 94 -2.41 -2.47 -12.71
C PHE A 94 -3.48 -2.51 -13.81
N TYR A 95 -4.12 -1.37 -14.03
CA TYR A 95 -5.31 -1.25 -14.89
C TYR A 95 -5.03 -1.63 -16.35
N ASP A 96 -3.93 -1.11 -16.90
CA ASP A 96 -3.47 -1.39 -18.26
C ASP A 96 -1.95 -1.50 -18.36
N GLU A 97 -1.45 -1.79 -19.54
CA GLU A 97 -0.01 -1.97 -19.81
C GLU A 97 0.80 -0.67 -19.85
N ASN A 98 0.16 0.50 -19.80
CA ASN A 98 0.79 1.80 -19.86
C ASN A 98 0.85 2.52 -18.51
N CYS A 99 0.39 1.88 -17.42
CA CYS A 99 0.33 2.50 -16.10
C CYS A 99 1.70 3.02 -15.63
N PHE A 100 2.78 2.24 -15.81
CA PHE A 100 4.11 2.67 -15.42
C PHE A 100 4.63 3.81 -16.30
N GLN A 101 4.35 3.78 -17.59
CA GLN A 101 4.72 4.86 -18.49
C GLN A 101 4.00 6.16 -18.14
N LYS A 102 2.71 6.09 -17.77
CA LYS A 102 1.92 7.25 -17.31
C LYS A 102 2.52 7.84 -16.04
N ILE A 103 2.85 6.99 -15.05
CA ILE A 103 3.48 7.43 -13.79
C ILE A 103 4.83 8.06 -14.08
N TYR A 104 5.67 7.42 -14.91
CA TYR A 104 6.98 7.93 -15.28
C TYR A 104 6.90 9.31 -15.96
N ASN A 105 6.04 9.46 -16.96
CA ASN A 105 5.85 10.73 -17.66
C ASN A 105 5.42 11.84 -16.68
N THR A 106 4.44 11.54 -15.81
CA THR A 106 3.98 12.48 -14.79
C THR A 106 5.12 12.90 -13.85
N ILE A 107 6.01 11.98 -13.46
CA ILE A 107 7.18 12.28 -12.63
C ILE A 107 8.14 13.23 -13.36
N ILE A 108 8.45 12.95 -14.61
CA ILE A 108 9.43 13.76 -15.37
C ILE A 108 8.86 15.13 -15.71
N GLU A 109 7.61 15.21 -16.15
CA GLU A 109 6.94 16.46 -16.53
C GLU A 109 6.74 17.43 -15.35
N ASN A 110 6.69 16.90 -14.12
CA ASN A 110 6.47 17.68 -12.90
C ASN A 110 7.72 17.79 -12.01
N ASN A 111 8.93 17.75 -12.60
CA ASN A 111 10.20 17.95 -11.89
C ASN A 111 10.44 16.97 -10.74
N LYS A 112 10.07 15.70 -10.91
CA LYS A 112 10.27 14.61 -9.94
C LYS A 112 9.66 14.92 -8.57
N PRO A 113 8.33 15.02 -8.47
CA PRO A 113 7.65 15.28 -7.20
C PRO A 113 7.90 14.15 -6.19
N ASP A 114 7.70 14.44 -4.92
CA ASP A 114 7.92 13.48 -3.83
C ASP A 114 6.92 12.34 -3.87
N CYS A 115 5.69 12.63 -4.30
CA CYS A 115 4.60 11.67 -4.36
C CYS A 115 3.73 11.87 -5.60
N ILE A 116 3.31 10.77 -6.22
CA ILE A 116 2.23 10.73 -7.20
C ILE A 116 1.03 10.06 -6.55
N SER A 117 -0.12 10.74 -6.51
CA SER A 117 -1.39 10.16 -6.10
C SER A 117 -2.04 9.41 -7.28
N LEU A 118 -2.41 8.16 -7.05
CA LEU A 118 -2.90 7.25 -8.08
C LEU A 118 -4.41 7.04 -7.90
N SER A 119 -5.19 7.33 -8.93
CA SER A 119 -6.61 6.99 -8.98
C SER A 119 -6.78 5.51 -9.37
N TYR A 120 -7.93 4.93 -9.08
CA TYR A 120 -8.14 3.50 -9.24
C TYR A 120 -9.56 3.15 -9.70
N ASN A 121 -9.73 1.94 -10.22
CA ASN A 121 -11.03 1.30 -10.41
C ASN A 121 -11.31 0.33 -9.26
N CYS A 122 -12.52 0.40 -8.69
CA CYS A 122 -13.02 -0.58 -7.74
C CYS A 122 -13.82 -1.64 -8.49
N LEU A 123 -13.44 -2.92 -8.37
CA LEU A 123 -14.12 -4.05 -8.97
C LEU A 123 -14.96 -4.81 -7.94
N ILE A 124 -16.28 -4.88 -8.17
CA ILE A 124 -17.24 -5.65 -7.36
C ILE A 124 -18.09 -6.51 -8.30
N GLY A 125 -17.99 -7.83 -8.17
CA GLY A 125 -18.56 -8.75 -9.17
C GLY A 125 -17.92 -8.48 -10.54
N ASN A 126 -18.73 -8.19 -11.54
CA ASN A 126 -18.28 -7.78 -12.88
C ASN A 126 -18.31 -6.26 -13.10
N ASN A 127 -18.73 -5.48 -12.10
CA ASN A 127 -18.85 -4.04 -12.22
C ASN A 127 -17.57 -3.35 -11.79
N GLN A 128 -17.13 -2.38 -12.60
CA GLN A 128 -16.01 -1.49 -12.26
C GLN A 128 -16.53 -0.07 -12.08
N SER A 129 -16.05 0.62 -11.05
CA SER A 129 -16.33 2.03 -10.81
C SER A 129 -15.02 2.79 -10.64
N PHE A 130 -14.85 3.87 -11.41
CA PHE A 130 -13.68 4.74 -11.32
C PHE A 130 -13.75 5.58 -10.03
N GLN A 131 -12.62 5.62 -9.33
CA GLN A 131 -12.42 6.39 -8.11
C GLN A 131 -11.27 7.39 -8.34
N SER A 132 -11.63 8.65 -8.51
CA SER A 132 -10.67 9.74 -8.65
C SER A 132 -10.06 10.10 -7.29
N LEU A 133 -8.73 10.14 -7.22
CA LEU A 133 -7.99 10.56 -6.04
C LEU A 133 -7.13 11.78 -6.36
N ILE A 134 -7.75 12.94 -6.49
CA ILE A 134 -7.04 14.21 -6.73
C ILE A 134 -6.55 14.76 -5.39
N ARG A 135 -5.25 14.75 -5.18
CA ARG A 135 -4.55 15.15 -3.96
C ARG A 135 -3.35 16.02 -4.34
N ASN A 136 -3.60 17.30 -4.54
CA ASN A 136 -2.60 18.23 -5.09
C ASN A 136 -1.77 18.96 -4.02
N THR A 137 -2.04 18.71 -2.74
CA THR A 137 -1.27 19.25 -1.62
C THR A 137 -1.10 18.20 -0.53
N PRO A 138 -0.03 18.29 0.28
CA PRO A 138 0.15 17.39 1.43
C PRO A 138 -1.02 17.42 2.42
N GLN A 139 -1.65 18.58 2.61
CA GLN A 139 -2.82 18.74 3.48
C GLN A 139 -4.04 17.94 2.97
N ILE A 140 -4.29 17.97 1.66
CA ILE A 140 -5.37 17.19 1.05
C ILE A 140 -5.01 15.70 1.09
N LEU A 141 -3.74 15.35 0.90
CA LEU A 141 -3.29 13.97 1.01
C LEU A 141 -3.57 13.39 2.40
N VAL A 142 -3.13 14.07 3.48
CA VAL A 142 -3.27 13.57 4.84
C VAL A 142 -4.72 13.50 5.29
N SER A 143 -5.57 14.45 4.87
CA SER A 143 -6.99 14.48 5.21
C SER A 143 -7.84 13.47 4.42
N SER A 144 -7.23 12.78 3.45
CA SER A 144 -7.94 11.78 2.66
C SER A 144 -8.48 10.65 3.54
N VAL A 145 -9.74 10.29 3.35
CA VAL A 145 -10.37 9.15 4.00
C VAL A 145 -9.75 7.82 3.52
N PHE A 146 -9.33 7.78 2.25
CA PHE A 146 -8.75 6.60 1.63
C PHE A 146 -7.21 6.64 1.74
N VAL A 147 -6.67 5.89 2.68
CA VAL A 147 -5.26 5.95 3.09
C VAL A 147 -4.38 4.83 2.52
N ALA A 148 -4.95 3.89 1.75
CA ALA A 148 -4.26 2.72 1.25
C ALA A 148 -2.90 3.07 0.59
N CYS A 149 -1.86 2.33 0.96
CA CYS A 149 -0.49 2.62 0.51
C CYS A 149 -0.31 2.46 -1.00
N TRP A 150 -1.06 1.56 -1.64
CA TRP A 150 -1.03 1.32 -3.08
C TRP A 150 -1.63 2.47 -3.93
N THR A 151 -2.26 3.46 -3.31
CA THR A 151 -2.71 4.68 -4.02
C THR A 151 -1.63 5.74 -4.19
N LYS A 152 -0.38 5.39 -3.93
CA LYS A 152 0.75 6.33 -3.97
C LYS A 152 1.98 5.71 -4.63
N CYS A 153 2.65 6.50 -5.46
CA CYS A 153 4.01 6.25 -5.90
C CYS A 153 4.92 7.30 -5.25
N ILE A 154 5.88 6.88 -4.45
CA ILE A 154 6.63 7.77 -3.55
C ILE A 154 8.14 7.63 -3.80
N LYS A 155 8.89 8.74 -3.77
CA LYS A 155 10.36 8.68 -3.72
C LYS A 155 10.82 7.77 -2.60
N LYS A 156 11.68 6.81 -2.91
CA LYS A 156 12.13 5.80 -1.95
C LYS A 156 12.73 6.38 -0.69
N GLU A 157 13.53 7.43 -0.82
CA GLU A 157 14.23 8.10 0.30
C GLU A 157 13.31 8.76 1.31
N LEU A 158 12.07 9.05 0.92
CA LEU A 158 11.06 9.67 1.78
C LEU A 158 10.13 8.67 2.45
N ILE A 159 10.17 7.38 2.05
CA ILE A 159 9.19 6.41 2.55
C ILE A 159 9.41 6.11 4.03
N GLN A 160 8.36 6.29 4.80
CA GLN A 160 8.31 5.93 6.20
C GLN A 160 7.95 4.45 6.37
N PHE A 161 8.57 3.78 7.34
CA PHE A 161 8.26 2.38 7.65
C PHE A 161 6.84 2.24 8.20
N PHE A 162 6.24 1.10 7.91
CA PHE A 162 4.95 0.73 8.47
C PHE A 162 5.13 0.26 9.92
N PRO A 163 4.21 0.58 10.84
CA PRO A 163 4.17 -0.09 12.13
C PRO A 163 3.95 -1.59 11.94
N GLU A 164 4.65 -2.38 12.73
CA GLU A 164 4.61 -3.83 12.66
C GLU A 164 3.60 -4.40 13.66
N ASN A 165 2.96 -5.51 13.32
CA ASN A 165 1.99 -6.21 14.18
C ASN A 165 0.71 -5.41 14.51
N THR A 166 0.34 -4.44 13.71
CA THR A 166 -0.93 -3.71 13.79
C THR A 166 -1.78 -3.97 12.54
N LEU A 167 -3.11 -3.86 12.66
CA LEU A 167 -4.04 -4.07 11.55
C LEU A 167 -4.38 -2.79 10.77
N MET A 168 -3.97 -1.64 11.27
CA MET A 168 -4.20 -0.33 10.65
C MET A 168 -2.87 0.35 10.31
N GLU A 169 -1.89 -0.46 9.92
CA GLU A 169 -0.52 -0.04 9.64
C GLU A 169 -0.43 1.03 8.55
N ASP A 170 -1.32 0.95 7.57
CA ASP A 170 -1.36 1.90 6.45
C ASP A 170 -1.86 3.29 6.87
N VAL A 171 -2.71 3.40 7.89
CA VAL A 171 -3.18 4.69 8.42
C VAL A 171 -2.06 5.43 9.14
N VAL A 172 -1.34 4.76 10.04
CA VAL A 172 -0.21 5.36 10.78
C VAL A 172 0.90 5.74 9.81
N GLN A 173 1.27 4.82 8.93
CA GLN A 173 2.27 5.08 7.89
C GLN A 173 1.86 6.24 7.00
N HIS A 174 0.56 6.34 6.63
CA HIS A 174 0.05 7.42 5.81
C HIS A 174 0.28 8.80 6.45
N ILE A 175 0.00 8.96 7.75
CA ILE A 175 0.21 10.23 8.46
C ILE A 175 1.71 10.56 8.51
N ALA A 176 2.56 9.61 8.92
CA ALA A 176 4.00 9.77 8.95
C ALA A 176 4.58 10.10 7.56
N GLN A 177 4.04 9.47 6.53
CA GLN A 177 4.44 9.69 5.15
C GLN A 177 4.08 11.09 4.66
N CYS A 178 2.87 11.55 4.96
CA CYS A 178 2.41 12.89 4.56
C CYS A 178 3.24 14.00 5.19
N ASP A 179 3.81 13.75 6.35
CA ASP A 179 4.70 14.68 7.05
C ASP A 179 6.06 14.87 6.35
N LYS A 180 6.45 13.95 5.48
CA LYS A 180 7.71 14.00 4.72
C LYS A 180 7.52 14.41 3.26
N ILE A 181 6.28 14.54 2.78
CA ILE A 181 5.97 14.89 1.39
C ILE A 181 5.75 16.42 1.28
N ASN A 182 6.50 17.07 0.44
CA ASN A 182 6.35 18.50 0.12
C ASN A 182 5.69 18.73 -1.24
N THR A 183 5.92 17.85 -2.20
CA THR A 183 5.41 17.98 -3.56
C THR A 183 4.61 16.74 -3.96
N ILE A 184 3.38 16.97 -4.45
CA ILE A 184 2.48 15.89 -4.87
C ILE A 184 1.76 16.26 -6.16
N VAL A 185 1.64 15.30 -7.06
CA VAL A 185 0.86 15.40 -8.30
C VAL A 185 -0.09 14.21 -8.39
N SER A 186 -1.28 14.42 -8.95
CA SER A 186 -2.28 13.37 -9.08
C SER A 186 -2.47 12.93 -10.52
N ILE A 187 -2.62 11.64 -10.75
CA ILE A 187 -3.07 11.07 -12.02
C ILE A 187 -4.57 10.78 -11.90
N ASN A 188 -5.37 11.50 -12.70
CA ASN A 188 -6.83 11.36 -12.72
C ASN A 188 -7.32 10.35 -13.80
N GLU A 189 -6.60 9.24 -13.89
CA GLU A 189 -6.95 8.08 -14.71
C GLU A 189 -6.76 6.82 -13.86
N PRO A 190 -7.47 5.72 -14.14
CA PRO A 190 -7.29 4.50 -13.37
C PRO A 190 -5.87 3.93 -13.60
N ILE A 191 -5.13 3.76 -12.54
CA ILE A 191 -3.80 3.15 -12.53
C ILE A 191 -3.87 1.73 -11.95
N ILE A 192 -4.71 1.54 -10.93
CA ILE A 192 -4.85 0.27 -10.22
C ILE A 192 -6.30 -0.19 -10.28
N VAL A 193 -6.50 -1.49 -10.28
CA VAL A 193 -7.80 -2.11 -10.04
C VAL A 193 -7.79 -2.72 -8.65
N TRP A 194 -8.60 -2.15 -7.76
CA TRP A 194 -8.85 -2.69 -6.44
C TRP A 194 -9.90 -3.81 -6.52
N ASN A 195 -9.48 -5.01 -6.25
CA ASN A 195 -10.32 -6.20 -6.39
C ASN A 195 -11.10 -6.50 -5.09
N ARG A 196 -12.38 -6.16 -5.08
CA ARG A 196 -13.29 -6.46 -3.99
C ARG A 196 -13.93 -7.86 -4.06
N ASN A 197 -13.51 -8.69 -5.02
CA ASN A 197 -14.06 -10.06 -5.17
C ASN A 197 -13.32 -11.10 -4.32
N ASN A 198 -12.10 -10.79 -3.84
CA ASN A 198 -11.38 -11.69 -2.97
C ASN A 198 -12.10 -11.83 -1.62
N ILE A 199 -12.72 -12.99 -1.38
CA ILE A 199 -13.45 -13.29 -0.13
C ILE A 199 -12.50 -13.45 1.07
N ASN A 200 -11.22 -13.72 0.83
CA ASN A 200 -10.20 -13.90 1.86
C ASN A 200 -9.46 -12.60 2.21
N SER A 201 -9.83 -11.46 1.56
CA SER A 201 -9.22 -10.17 1.83
C SER A 201 -9.40 -9.74 3.29
N CYS A 202 -8.35 -9.18 3.88
CA CYS A 202 -8.38 -8.65 5.25
C CYS A 202 -9.42 -7.55 5.45
N SER A 203 -9.79 -6.83 4.39
CA SER A 203 -10.79 -5.76 4.43
C SER A 203 -12.24 -6.25 4.47
N ARG A 204 -12.50 -7.55 4.35
CA ARG A 204 -13.86 -8.11 4.45
C ARG A 204 -14.34 -8.18 5.90
N ILE A 205 -15.54 -7.66 6.16
CA ILE A 205 -16.19 -7.63 7.49
C ILE A 205 -16.31 -9.03 8.10
N GLU A 206 -16.55 -10.06 7.28
CA GLU A 206 -16.67 -11.46 7.72
C GLU A 206 -15.36 -11.98 8.31
N ASN A 207 -14.22 -11.67 7.68
CA ASN A 207 -12.91 -12.01 8.20
C ASN A 207 -12.56 -11.19 9.47
N GLN A 208 -13.10 -9.99 9.59
CA GLN A 208 -12.97 -9.15 10.78
C GLN A 208 -13.70 -9.75 11.98
N ASN A 209 -14.91 -10.31 11.80
CA ASN A 209 -15.69 -10.93 12.88
C ASN A 209 -15.05 -12.21 13.45
N LEU A 210 -14.38 -13.01 12.62
CA LEU A 210 -13.63 -14.19 13.05
C LEU A 210 -12.40 -13.85 13.91
N GLN A 211 -11.98 -12.60 13.92
CA GLN A 211 -10.79 -12.12 14.63
C GLN A 211 -11.09 -11.18 15.80
N LYS A 212 -12.32 -11.19 16.36
CA LYS A 212 -12.77 -10.24 17.39
C LYS A 212 -11.76 -9.96 18.53
N GLY A 213 -11.14 -10.99 19.08
CA GLY A 213 -10.13 -10.84 20.14
C GLY A 213 -8.80 -10.25 19.66
N LYS A 214 -8.43 -10.48 18.39
CA LYS A 214 -7.22 -9.92 17.78
C LYS A 214 -7.42 -8.45 17.43
N TRP A 215 -8.65 -8.05 17.07
CA TRP A 215 -8.98 -6.67 16.77
C TRP A 215 -8.85 -5.75 17.99
N GLN A 216 -9.32 -6.17 19.17
CA GLN A 216 -9.16 -5.37 20.38
C GLN A 216 -7.69 -5.08 20.70
N SER A 217 -6.83 -6.09 20.67
CA SER A 217 -5.40 -5.89 20.91
C SER A 217 -4.74 -5.01 19.83
N SER A 218 -5.18 -5.12 18.57
CA SER A 218 -4.73 -4.28 17.46
C SER A 218 -5.15 -2.83 17.60
N MET A 219 -6.37 -2.56 18.09
CA MET A 219 -6.86 -1.20 18.31
C MET A 219 -6.03 -0.47 19.38
N TYR A 220 -5.66 -1.16 20.47
CA TYR A 220 -4.77 -0.59 21.48
C TYR A 220 -3.37 -0.30 20.91
N ARG A 221 -2.80 -1.19 20.10
CA ARG A 221 -1.52 -0.95 19.42
C ARG A 221 -1.63 0.22 18.45
N TYR A 222 -2.67 0.28 17.63
CA TYR A 222 -2.92 1.39 16.72
C TYR A 222 -3.01 2.73 17.47
N ALA A 223 -3.70 2.78 18.62
CA ALA A 223 -3.74 3.97 19.44
C ALA A 223 -2.35 4.34 19.99
N ALA A 224 -1.55 3.34 20.45
CA ALA A 224 -0.19 3.55 20.90
C ALA A 224 0.70 4.07 19.75
N ASP A 225 0.66 3.44 18.58
CA ASP A 225 1.42 3.87 17.41
C ASP A 225 1.09 5.33 17.01
N LEU A 226 -0.21 5.74 17.13
CA LEU A 226 -0.61 7.13 16.90
C LEU A 226 -0.11 8.08 18.01
N MET A 227 -0.04 7.62 19.26
CA MET A 227 0.49 8.44 20.37
C MET A 227 2.00 8.68 20.21
N ASP A 228 2.73 7.66 19.79
CA ASP A 228 4.18 7.70 19.63
C ASP A 228 4.64 8.41 18.34
N LEU A 229 3.70 8.67 17.40
CA LEU A 229 4.01 9.33 16.15
C LEU A 229 4.26 10.83 16.36
N GLU A 230 5.47 11.28 16.06
CA GLU A 230 5.84 12.69 16.01
C GLU A 230 5.59 13.25 14.60
N CYS A 231 4.99 14.44 14.53
CA CYS A 231 4.71 15.15 13.28
C CYS A 231 5.41 16.50 13.27
N GLU A 232 6.09 16.82 12.16
CA GLU A 232 6.76 18.11 11.97
C GLU A 232 5.79 19.21 11.49
N HIS A 233 4.70 18.80 10.80
CA HIS A 233 3.72 19.74 10.27
C HIS A 233 2.42 19.74 11.09
N SER A 234 1.89 20.93 11.37
CA SER A 234 0.66 21.10 12.18
C SER A 234 -0.55 20.36 11.61
N TYR A 235 -0.72 20.32 10.28
CA TYR A 235 -1.81 19.60 9.61
C TYR A 235 -1.73 18.08 9.80
N CYS A 236 -0.54 17.51 9.85
CA CYS A 236 -0.33 16.10 10.17
C CYS A 236 -0.64 15.83 11.64
N GLU A 237 -0.19 16.70 12.54
CA GLU A 237 -0.44 16.61 13.98
C GLU A 237 -1.94 16.73 14.30
N GLU A 238 -2.67 17.64 13.66
CA GLU A 238 -4.12 17.77 13.82
C GLU A 238 -4.86 16.52 13.35
N HIS A 239 -4.47 15.97 12.18
CA HIS A 239 -5.07 14.74 11.66
C HIS A 239 -4.76 13.54 12.56
N ARG A 240 -3.53 13.42 13.08
CA ARG A 240 -3.12 12.41 14.04
C ARG A 240 -3.98 12.47 15.30
N LYS A 241 -4.15 13.65 15.90
CA LYS A 241 -5.01 13.86 17.08
C LYS A 241 -6.46 13.49 16.82
N TRP A 242 -6.99 13.87 15.66
CA TRP A 242 -8.35 13.48 15.26
C TRP A 242 -8.49 11.96 15.15
N ARG A 243 -7.57 11.28 14.44
CA ARG A 243 -7.58 9.81 14.33
C ARG A 243 -7.48 9.14 15.70
N LEU A 244 -6.58 9.60 16.55
CA LEU A 244 -6.43 9.08 17.90
C LEU A 244 -7.72 9.22 18.72
N SER A 245 -8.40 10.36 18.64
CA SER A 245 -9.67 10.56 19.34
C SER A 245 -10.77 9.59 18.88
N VAL A 246 -10.84 9.34 17.55
CA VAL A 246 -11.79 8.36 16.98
C VAL A 246 -11.48 6.94 17.48
N VAL A 247 -10.20 6.55 17.47
CA VAL A 247 -9.77 5.22 17.95
C VAL A 247 -10.11 5.04 19.43
N LEU A 248 -9.77 6.00 20.27
CA LEU A 248 -10.02 5.92 21.72
C LEU A 248 -11.52 5.87 22.04
N ASN A 249 -12.35 6.63 21.32
CA ASN A 249 -13.80 6.56 21.46
C ASN A 249 -14.35 5.18 21.06
N ASN A 250 -13.87 4.62 19.96
CA ASN A 250 -14.30 3.28 19.53
C ASN A 250 -13.87 2.19 20.52
N ILE A 251 -12.67 2.27 21.08
CA ILE A 251 -12.21 1.36 22.15
C ILE A 251 -13.16 1.45 23.35
N LYS A 252 -13.48 2.68 23.79
CA LYS A 252 -14.36 2.93 24.94
C LYS A 252 -15.79 2.39 24.72
N GLU A 253 -16.31 2.51 23.51
CA GLU A 253 -17.66 2.05 23.15
C GLU A 253 -17.70 0.57 22.74
N GLY A 254 -16.57 -0.12 22.69
CA GLY A 254 -16.48 -1.51 22.20
C GLY A 254 -16.83 -1.65 20.71
N LYS A 255 -16.75 -0.55 19.95
CA LYS A 255 -17.02 -0.50 18.51
C LYS A 255 -15.74 -0.71 17.71
N TYR A 256 -15.90 -1.23 16.50
CA TYR A 256 -14.80 -1.38 15.53
C TYR A 256 -14.75 -0.13 14.63
N ILE A 257 -13.53 0.28 14.25
CA ILE A 257 -13.36 1.32 13.22
C ILE A 257 -13.72 0.69 11.88
N GLN A 258 -14.63 1.29 11.17
CA GLN A 258 -14.91 1.00 9.76
C GLN A 258 -14.04 1.87 8.87
#